data_25551a9b83251a849135ce65107ff345
#
_entry.id   25551a9b83251a849135ce65107ff345
#
_cell.length_a   1.000
_cell.length_b   1.000
_cell.length_c   1.000
_cell.angle_alpha   90.00
_cell.angle_beta   90.00
_cell.angle_gamma   90.00
#
_symmetry.space_group_name_H-M   'P 1'
#
loop_
_entity.id
_entity.type
_entity.pdbx_description
1 polymer ?
#
loop_
_entity_poly.entity_id
_entity_poly.type
_entity_poly.pdbx_seq_one_letter_code
_entity_poly.pdbx_strand_id
1 'polypeptide(L)'
;NEKLATGEIEVYVTDIEVLNTSKTPAFQIEDHVDTAEDVRLRYRYLDLRRPKMASNLRLRSDFTFALREAFHNREFLEVETPSLFKSTPEGARDFLVPSRMQPGRFYALPQSPQLLKELLMVGGVERYYQVAKCFRDEDLRKDRQPEFTQVDVEMSFVTQDDVMGALEQTLADAFGRMGVKMELPLRRIEYWDAMDTYGIDKPDTRFGLEIQDVSEVFRGSEF
;
A
#
# COMPACT_ATOMS: atom_id res chain seq x y z
N ASN A 1 23.33 3.14 34.18
CA ASN A 1 22.02 2.81 34.73
C ASN A 1 21.29 1.87 33.80
N GLU A 2 21.18 0.59 34.16
CA GLU A 2 20.57 -0.48 33.34
C GLU A 2 19.10 -0.25 32.97
N LYS A 3 18.40 0.68 33.62
CA LYS A 3 17.03 1.04 33.36
C LYS A 3 16.86 2.06 32.20
N LEU A 4 17.98 2.62 31.73
CA LEU A 4 17.97 3.60 30.62
C LEU A 4 18.61 2.96 29.39
N ALA A 5 17.98 3.16 28.23
CA ALA A 5 18.46 2.63 26.95
C ALA A 5 19.90 3.13 26.59
N THR A 6 20.30 4.24 27.16
CA THR A 6 21.68 4.82 27.02
C THR A 6 22.48 4.77 28.30
N GLY A 7 22.10 3.91 29.23
CA GLY A 7 22.63 3.89 30.61
C GLY A 7 24.04 3.33 30.75
N GLU A 8 24.68 2.85 29.68
CA GLU A 8 26.09 2.39 29.68
C GLU A 8 27.08 3.54 29.71
N ILE A 9 26.67 4.73 29.30
CA ILE A 9 27.49 5.93 29.30
C ILE A 9 26.85 7.04 30.12
N GLU A 10 27.65 7.92 30.66
CA GLU A 10 27.19 9.12 31.35
C GLU A 10 27.90 10.33 30.78
N VAL A 11 27.18 11.41 30.52
CA VAL A 11 27.73 12.65 30.00
C VAL A 11 27.74 13.67 31.11
N TYR A 12 28.95 14.12 31.48
CA TYR A 12 29.14 15.18 32.46
C TYR A 12 28.99 16.53 31.76
N VAL A 13 27.95 17.27 32.11
CA VAL A 13 27.67 18.58 31.53
C VAL A 13 28.39 19.64 32.34
N THR A 14 29.32 20.36 31.71
CA THR A 14 30.06 21.50 32.31
C THR A 14 29.46 22.84 31.91
N ASP A 15 28.80 22.93 30.79
CA ASP A 15 28.12 24.13 30.30
C ASP A 15 26.95 23.71 29.39
N ILE A 16 25.89 24.54 29.30
CA ILE A 16 24.74 24.32 28.50
C ILE A 16 24.20 25.63 27.89
N GLU A 17 24.10 25.63 26.57
CA GLU A 17 23.50 26.74 25.85
C GLU A 17 22.11 26.33 25.35
N VAL A 18 21.07 27.11 25.69
CA VAL A 18 19.71 26.89 25.20
C VAL A 18 19.55 27.61 23.87
N LEU A 19 19.65 26.88 22.77
CA LEU A 19 19.54 27.43 21.42
C LEU A 19 18.14 27.96 21.11
N ASN A 20 17.10 27.25 21.58
CA ASN A 20 15.71 27.67 21.42
C ASN A 20 14.83 26.98 22.48
N THR A 21 13.69 27.59 22.76
CA THR A 21 12.66 27.03 23.64
C THR A 21 11.49 26.51 22.84
N SER A 22 10.77 25.50 23.32
CA SER A 22 9.57 24.98 22.70
C SER A 22 8.40 24.96 23.68
N LYS A 23 7.16 24.97 23.13
CA LYS A 23 5.97 24.69 23.92
C LYS A 23 5.90 23.20 24.24
N THR A 24 5.24 22.85 25.34
CA THR A 24 4.96 21.45 25.69
C THR A 24 4.22 20.76 24.53
N PRO A 25 4.69 19.59 24.06
CA PRO A 25 3.99 18.81 23.04
C PRO A 25 2.59 18.41 23.48
N ALA A 26 1.67 18.20 22.52
CA ALA A 26 0.29 17.80 22.80
C ALA A 26 0.18 16.39 23.43
N PHE A 27 1.20 15.55 23.26
CA PHE A 27 1.35 14.23 23.86
C PHE A 27 2.83 13.84 23.90
N GLN A 28 3.17 12.82 24.70
CA GLN A 28 4.52 12.28 24.77
C GLN A 28 4.89 11.52 23.50
N ILE A 29 6.13 11.68 23.02
CA ILE A 29 6.62 11.05 21.81
C ILE A 29 7.17 9.64 22.15
N GLU A 30 6.24 8.76 22.54
CA GLU A 30 6.52 7.38 22.95
C GLU A 30 5.51 6.43 22.29
N ASP A 31 5.89 5.15 22.11
CA ASP A 31 5.01 4.17 21.46
C ASP A 31 3.84 3.72 22.35
N HIS A 32 4.01 3.77 23.66
CA HIS A 32 3.00 3.34 24.66
C HIS A 32 2.22 4.52 25.25
N VAL A 33 1.85 5.47 24.40
CA VAL A 33 1.06 6.62 24.82
C VAL A 33 -0.44 6.35 24.64
N ASP A 34 -1.21 6.60 25.69
CA ASP A 34 -2.68 6.51 25.65
C ASP A 34 -3.26 7.86 25.15
N THR A 35 -3.00 8.15 23.88
CA THR A 35 -3.51 9.35 23.21
C THR A 35 -4.47 8.95 22.12
N ALA A 36 -5.67 9.53 22.13
CA ALA A 36 -6.70 9.27 21.14
C ALA A 36 -6.20 9.54 19.71
N GLU A 37 -6.69 8.76 18.75
CA GLU A 37 -6.21 8.80 17.37
C GLU A 37 -6.44 10.16 16.71
N ASP A 38 -7.55 10.83 16.97
CA ASP A 38 -7.87 12.16 16.47
C ASP A 38 -6.85 13.22 16.88
N VAL A 39 -6.35 13.15 18.12
CA VAL A 39 -5.28 14.03 18.61
C VAL A 39 -3.96 13.72 17.89
N ARG A 40 -3.63 12.44 17.71
CA ARG A 40 -2.43 12.04 16.98
C ARG A 40 -2.49 12.44 15.51
N LEU A 41 -3.66 12.35 14.87
CA LEU A 41 -3.86 12.80 13.49
C LEU A 41 -3.77 14.33 13.37
N ARG A 42 -4.32 15.08 14.35
CA ARG A 42 -4.24 16.54 14.38
C ARG A 42 -2.79 17.04 14.49
N TYR A 43 -1.99 16.34 15.28
CA TYR A 43 -0.56 16.65 15.47
C TYR A 43 0.33 15.60 14.82
N ARG A 44 0.00 15.22 13.57
CA ARG A 44 0.63 14.12 12.86
C ARG A 44 2.15 14.22 12.79
N TYR A 45 2.70 15.42 12.65
CA TYR A 45 4.13 15.68 12.64
C TYR A 45 4.82 15.29 13.96
N LEU A 46 4.13 15.34 15.10
CA LEU A 46 4.65 14.82 16.37
C LEU A 46 4.50 13.29 16.44
N ASP A 47 3.37 12.74 15.99
CA ASP A 47 3.12 11.30 15.96
C ASP A 47 4.17 10.57 15.09
N LEU A 48 4.58 11.17 13.98
CA LEU A 48 5.63 10.61 13.10
C LEU A 48 7.02 10.54 13.76
N ARG A 49 7.25 11.24 14.87
CA ARG A 49 8.49 11.14 15.64
C ARG A 49 8.52 9.92 16.57
N ARG A 50 7.40 9.27 16.81
CA ARG A 50 7.34 8.04 17.61
C ARG A 50 8.15 6.93 16.91
N PRO A 51 8.94 6.13 17.66
CA PRO A 51 9.80 5.11 17.07
C PRO A 51 9.08 4.19 16.08
N LYS A 52 7.90 3.67 16.45
CA LYS A 52 7.08 2.81 15.58
C LYS A 52 6.66 3.51 14.29
N MET A 53 6.23 4.77 14.37
CA MET A 53 5.79 5.52 13.19
C MET A 53 6.97 5.88 12.28
N ALA A 54 8.09 6.26 12.86
CA ALA A 54 9.33 6.52 12.12
C ALA A 54 9.83 5.25 11.44
N SER A 55 9.78 4.09 12.11
CA SER A 55 10.17 2.80 11.52
C SER A 55 9.24 2.38 10.37
N ASN A 56 7.92 2.64 10.47
CA ASN A 56 6.96 2.37 9.40
C ASN A 56 7.27 3.19 8.14
N LEU A 57 7.66 4.47 8.30
CA LEU A 57 8.05 5.31 7.16
C LEU A 57 9.32 4.78 6.48
N ARG A 58 10.31 4.36 7.27
CA ARG A 58 11.55 3.75 6.75
C ARG A 58 11.25 2.45 6.02
N LEU A 59 10.50 1.55 6.65
CA LEU A 59 10.08 0.28 6.06
C LEU A 59 9.37 0.50 4.71
N ARG A 60 8.43 1.46 4.65
CA ARG A 60 7.75 1.80 3.40
C ARG A 60 8.73 2.29 2.32
N SER A 61 9.68 3.14 2.69
CA SER A 61 10.71 3.65 1.79
C SER A 61 11.58 2.52 1.26
N ASP A 62 12.09 1.68 2.16
CA ASP A 62 12.99 0.58 1.82
C ASP A 62 12.28 -0.48 0.97
N PHE A 63 11.03 -0.81 1.28
CA PHE A 63 10.22 -1.73 0.48
C PHE A 63 9.93 -1.19 -0.91
N THR A 64 9.60 0.11 -1.03
CA THR A 64 9.38 0.75 -2.33
C THR A 64 10.64 0.73 -3.18
N PHE A 65 11.80 0.97 -2.58
CA PHE A 65 13.09 0.87 -3.27
C PHE A 65 13.39 -0.56 -3.70
N ALA A 66 13.15 -1.55 -2.83
CA ALA A 66 13.33 -2.96 -3.14
C ALA A 66 12.44 -3.43 -4.30
N LEU A 67 11.18 -2.96 -4.36
CA LEU A 67 10.29 -3.22 -5.50
C LEU A 67 10.85 -2.64 -6.81
N ARG A 68 11.32 -1.38 -6.79
CA ARG A 68 11.93 -0.75 -7.97
C ARG A 68 13.13 -1.52 -8.47
N GLU A 69 14.01 -1.93 -7.57
CA GLU A 69 15.18 -2.74 -7.93
C GLU A 69 14.76 -4.10 -8.50
N ALA A 70 13.79 -4.77 -7.88
CA ALA A 70 13.29 -6.07 -8.35
C ALA A 70 12.64 -5.99 -9.74
N PHE A 71 11.88 -4.94 -10.04
CA PHE A 71 11.33 -4.68 -11.37
C PHE A 71 12.42 -4.34 -12.39
N HIS A 72 13.33 -3.45 -12.02
CA HIS A 72 14.47 -3.06 -12.90
C HIS A 72 15.30 -4.27 -13.32
N ASN A 73 15.59 -5.18 -12.38
CA ASN A 73 16.35 -6.40 -12.65
C ASN A 73 15.62 -7.39 -13.59
N ARG A 74 14.30 -7.16 -13.80
CA ARG A 74 13.46 -7.93 -14.75
C ARG A 74 13.10 -7.14 -16.00
N GLU A 75 13.88 -6.11 -16.28
CA GLU A 75 13.76 -5.28 -17.49
C GLU A 75 12.40 -4.54 -17.60
N PHE A 76 11.76 -4.28 -16.47
CA PHE A 76 10.61 -3.37 -16.46
C PHE A 76 11.06 -1.92 -16.48
N LEU A 77 10.39 -1.11 -17.29
CA LEU A 77 10.59 0.32 -17.38
C LEU A 77 9.62 1.04 -16.43
N GLU A 78 10.15 1.84 -15.50
CA GLU A 78 9.32 2.74 -14.69
C GLU A 78 8.94 3.96 -15.53
N VAL A 79 7.65 4.17 -15.76
CA VAL A 79 7.15 5.34 -16.50
C VAL A 79 6.13 6.07 -15.64
N GLU A 80 6.45 7.33 -15.31
CA GLU A 80 5.52 8.21 -14.59
C GLU A 80 4.49 8.78 -15.57
N THR A 81 3.21 8.51 -15.29
CA THR A 81 2.09 8.97 -16.11
C THR A 81 1.49 10.27 -15.57
N PRO A 82 0.86 11.11 -16.42
CA PRO A 82 0.23 12.35 -15.99
C PRO A 82 -0.86 12.16 -14.94
N SER A 83 -0.85 13.02 -13.91
CA SER A 83 -1.90 13.08 -12.90
C SER A 83 -3.09 13.96 -13.29
N LEU A 84 -2.90 14.90 -14.22
CA LEU A 84 -3.98 15.72 -14.78
C LEU A 84 -4.34 15.18 -16.16
N PHE A 85 -5.47 14.46 -16.24
CA PHE A 85 -5.91 13.79 -17.44
C PHE A 85 -7.41 14.03 -17.68
N LYS A 86 -7.98 13.45 -18.72
CA LYS A 86 -9.43 13.44 -18.91
C LYS A 86 -10.06 12.36 -18.01
N SER A 87 -11.33 12.55 -17.67
CA SER A 87 -12.12 11.50 -17.01
C SER A 87 -12.10 10.20 -17.83
N THR A 88 -11.93 9.07 -17.12
CA THR A 88 -11.96 7.72 -17.70
C THR A 88 -12.97 6.87 -16.93
N PRO A 89 -13.76 6.03 -17.59
CA PRO A 89 -14.81 5.23 -16.94
C PRO A 89 -14.20 3.98 -16.27
N GLU A 90 -13.62 4.14 -15.07
CA GLU A 90 -12.97 3.04 -14.32
C GLU A 90 -13.78 2.51 -13.13
N GLY A 91 -15.03 2.93 -12.97
CA GLY A 91 -15.97 2.38 -11.99
C GLY A 91 -16.16 3.22 -10.74
N ALA A 92 -15.18 4.02 -10.29
CA ALA A 92 -15.32 4.99 -9.22
C ALA A 92 -15.72 6.37 -9.77
N ARG A 93 -16.09 7.30 -8.87
CA ARG A 93 -16.23 8.71 -9.25
C ARG A 93 -14.83 9.37 -9.27
N ASP A 94 -14.67 10.32 -10.20
CA ASP A 94 -13.43 11.06 -10.37
C ASP A 94 -13.38 12.27 -9.42
N PHE A 95 -12.20 12.56 -8.89
CA PHE A 95 -11.90 13.89 -8.36
C PHE A 95 -11.60 14.84 -9.51
N LEU A 96 -12.36 15.95 -9.61
CA LEU A 96 -12.26 16.90 -10.70
C LEU A 96 -11.42 18.12 -10.31
N VAL A 97 -10.56 18.55 -11.22
CA VAL A 97 -9.76 19.76 -11.08
C VAL A 97 -10.18 20.78 -12.15
N PRO A 98 -10.73 21.94 -11.78
CA PRO A 98 -11.15 22.96 -12.75
C PRO A 98 -9.99 23.44 -13.61
N SER A 99 -10.22 23.56 -14.92
CA SER A 99 -9.25 24.15 -15.83
C SER A 99 -9.31 25.69 -15.78
N ARG A 100 -8.23 26.32 -15.37
CA ARG A 100 -8.11 27.79 -15.40
C ARG A 100 -8.11 28.35 -16.84
N MET A 101 -7.54 27.59 -17.78
CA MET A 101 -7.39 28.03 -19.17
C MET A 101 -8.63 27.81 -20.02
N GLN A 102 -9.53 26.91 -19.63
CA GLN A 102 -10.74 26.57 -20.37
C GLN A 102 -11.94 26.58 -19.42
N PRO A 103 -12.66 27.71 -19.29
CA PRO A 103 -13.85 27.80 -18.45
C PRO A 103 -14.87 26.71 -18.75
N GLY A 104 -15.41 26.08 -17.69
CA GLY A 104 -16.37 24.96 -17.80
C GLY A 104 -15.75 23.61 -18.17
N ARG A 105 -14.42 23.51 -18.27
CA ARG A 105 -13.69 22.25 -18.46
C ARG A 105 -12.97 21.84 -17.20
N PHE A 106 -12.74 20.53 -17.06
CA PHE A 106 -12.11 19.92 -15.89
C PHE A 106 -11.07 18.89 -16.34
N TYR A 107 -10.01 18.77 -15.55
CA TYR A 107 -9.19 17.57 -15.50
C TYR A 107 -9.79 16.61 -14.47
N ALA A 108 -9.49 15.34 -14.61
CA ALA A 108 -9.74 14.33 -13.58
C ALA A 108 -8.40 13.84 -13.01
N LEU A 109 -8.38 13.54 -11.71
CA LEU A 109 -7.28 12.81 -11.10
C LEU A 109 -7.42 11.32 -11.43
N PRO A 110 -6.31 10.57 -11.68
CA PRO A 110 -6.39 9.21 -12.17
C PRO A 110 -6.90 8.26 -11.08
N GLN A 111 -7.87 7.42 -11.42
CA GLN A 111 -8.29 6.28 -10.59
C GLN A 111 -7.27 5.14 -10.62
N SER A 112 -6.62 4.98 -11.75
CA SER A 112 -5.43 4.18 -12.03
C SER A 112 -4.77 4.69 -13.32
N PRO A 113 -3.54 4.29 -13.66
CA PRO A 113 -2.92 4.64 -14.94
C PRO A 113 -3.38 3.75 -16.12
N GLN A 114 -4.53 3.06 -16.03
CA GLN A 114 -4.96 2.00 -16.94
C GLN A 114 -4.88 2.39 -18.42
N LEU A 115 -5.54 3.46 -18.84
CA LEU A 115 -5.53 3.89 -20.24
C LEU A 115 -4.14 4.28 -20.72
N LEU A 116 -3.36 4.91 -19.84
CA LEU A 116 -2.02 5.40 -20.19
C LEU A 116 -1.02 4.25 -20.32
N LYS A 117 -1.08 3.24 -19.45
CA LYS A 117 -0.21 2.07 -19.58
C LYS A 117 -0.55 1.22 -20.81
N GLU A 118 -1.82 1.10 -21.18
CA GLU A 118 -2.22 0.45 -22.45
C GLU A 118 -1.64 1.21 -23.67
N LEU A 119 -1.67 2.54 -23.64
CA LEU A 119 -1.06 3.35 -24.69
C LEU A 119 0.47 3.20 -24.72
N LEU A 120 1.12 2.97 -23.58
CA LEU A 120 2.55 2.66 -23.54
C LEU A 120 2.85 1.31 -24.20
N MET A 121 1.99 0.29 -24.01
CA MET A 121 2.11 -0.99 -24.73
C MET A 121 2.00 -0.79 -26.25
N VAL A 122 1.01 -0.01 -26.70
CA VAL A 122 0.89 0.37 -28.12
C VAL A 122 2.13 1.14 -28.60
N GLY A 123 2.71 1.95 -27.72
CA GLY A 123 3.94 2.71 -27.98
C GLY A 123 5.24 1.89 -27.97
N GLY A 124 5.14 0.56 -27.73
CA GLY A 124 6.30 -0.35 -27.76
C GLY A 124 7.01 -0.54 -26.41
N VAL A 125 6.42 -0.11 -25.31
CA VAL A 125 6.91 -0.44 -23.95
C VAL A 125 6.36 -1.81 -23.55
N GLU A 126 7.17 -2.86 -23.67
CA GLU A 126 6.71 -4.24 -23.47
C GLU A 126 6.56 -4.64 -22.00
N ARG A 127 7.28 -3.97 -21.09
CA ARG A 127 7.25 -4.20 -19.64
C ARG A 127 7.26 -2.88 -18.91
N TYR A 128 6.11 -2.50 -18.39
CA TYR A 128 5.90 -1.26 -17.65
C TYR A 128 5.61 -1.52 -16.20
N TYR A 129 6.09 -0.65 -15.32
CA TYR A 129 5.58 -0.50 -13.97
C TYR A 129 5.59 0.96 -13.52
N GLN A 130 4.82 1.26 -12.50
CA GLN A 130 4.81 2.56 -11.84
C GLN A 130 4.37 2.41 -10.37
N VAL A 131 5.03 3.15 -9.48
CA VAL A 131 4.53 3.40 -8.13
C VAL A 131 3.59 4.60 -8.21
N ALA A 132 2.32 4.35 -8.55
CA ALA A 132 1.34 5.35 -8.95
C ALA A 132 0.52 5.88 -7.79
N LYS A 133 0.25 7.19 -7.78
CA LYS A 133 -0.82 7.77 -6.96
C LYS A 133 -2.15 7.62 -7.67
N CYS A 134 -3.14 7.07 -6.94
CA CYS A 134 -4.48 6.81 -7.43
C CYS A 134 -5.51 7.50 -6.54
N PHE A 135 -6.61 7.96 -7.14
CA PHE A 135 -7.63 8.75 -6.50
C PHE A 135 -9.01 8.19 -6.86
N ARG A 136 -9.83 7.88 -5.85
CA ARG A 136 -11.19 7.36 -6.06
C ARG A 136 -12.15 8.02 -5.08
N ASP A 137 -13.16 8.71 -5.58
CA ASP A 137 -14.22 9.29 -4.76
C ASP A 137 -15.29 8.23 -4.48
N GLU A 138 -14.99 7.38 -3.51
CA GLU A 138 -15.82 6.27 -3.05
C GLU A 138 -16.07 6.37 -1.55
N ASP A 139 -17.07 5.63 -1.07
CA ASP A 139 -17.33 5.50 0.36
C ASP A 139 -16.13 4.87 1.06
N LEU A 140 -15.66 5.53 2.12
CA LEU A 140 -14.53 5.09 2.91
C LEU A 140 -14.89 3.82 3.69
N ARG A 141 -13.96 2.89 3.73
CA ARG A 141 -14.00 1.69 4.56
C ARG A 141 -12.74 1.63 5.41
N LYS A 142 -12.67 0.69 6.35
CA LYS A 142 -11.56 0.56 7.29
C LYS A 142 -10.17 0.61 6.63
N ASP A 143 -10.02 -0.01 5.47
CA ASP A 143 -8.76 -0.16 4.71
C ASP A 143 -8.74 0.61 3.37
N ARG A 144 -9.81 1.36 3.04
CA ARG A 144 -9.93 2.13 1.80
C ARG A 144 -9.80 3.61 2.05
N GLN A 145 -8.91 4.24 1.31
CA GLN A 145 -8.68 5.68 1.34
C GLN A 145 -8.98 6.27 -0.05
N PRO A 146 -9.44 7.54 -0.12
CA PRO A 146 -9.73 8.19 -1.40
C PRO A 146 -8.47 8.47 -2.21
N GLU A 147 -7.33 8.56 -1.56
CA GLU A 147 -5.99 8.66 -2.15
C GLU A 147 -5.12 7.53 -1.65
N PHE A 148 -4.54 6.76 -2.55
CA PHE A 148 -3.69 5.62 -2.21
C PHE A 148 -2.58 5.42 -3.25
N THR A 149 -1.65 4.53 -2.95
CA THR A 149 -0.55 4.19 -3.86
C THR A 149 -0.73 2.76 -4.37
N GLN A 150 -0.61 2.58 -5.68
CA GLN A 150 -0.53 1.26 -6.32
C GLN A 150 0.90 1.01 -6.82
N VAL A 151 1.30 -0.24 -6.82
CA VAL A 151 2.33 -0.72 -7.75
C VAL A 151 1.57 -1.25 -8.96
N ASP A 152 1.59 -0.48 -10.02
CA ASP A 152 0.87 -0.78 -11.25
C ASP A 152 1.82 -1.39 -12.28
N VAL A 153 1.39 -2.42 -12.97
CA VAL A 153 2.23 -3.22 -13.89
C VAL A 153 1.44 -3.52 -15.15
N GLU A 154 2.12 -3.51 -16.30
CA GLU A 154 1.58 -3.96 -17.58
C GLU A 154 2.65 -4.68 -18.39
N MET A 155 2.27 -5.73 -19.09
CA MET A 155 3.16 -6.53 -19.94
C MET A 155 2.50 -6.87 -21.26
N SER A 156 3.28 -6.82 -22.35
CA SER A 156 2.84 -7.25 -23.70
C SER A 156 3.31 -8.67 -24.02
N PHE A 157 2.58 -9.34 -24.90
CA PHE A 157 2.93 -10.66 -25.47
C PHE A 157 3.13 -11.76 -24.43
N VAL A 158 2.36 -11.74 -23.35
CA VAL A 158 2.49 -12.66 -22.22
C VAL A 158 1.18 -13.41 -21.95
N THR A 159 1.31 -14.56 -21.31
CA THR A 159 0.20 -15.34 -20.76
C THR A 159 -0.05 -14.93 -19.30
N GLN A 160 -1.15 -15.43 -18.74
CA GLN A 160 -1.46 -15.27 -17.32
C GLN A 160 -0.33 -15.79 -16.41
N ASP A 161 0.26 -16.92 -16.76
CA ASP A 161 1.33 -17.54 -15.98
C ASP A 161 2.61 -16.71 -16.01
N ASP A 162 2.92 -16.04 -17.13
CA ASP A 162 4.07 -15.14 -17.24
C ASP A 162 3.92 -13.93 -16.29
N VAL A 163 2.72 -13.34 -16.24
CA VAL A 163 2.43 -12.22 -15.33
C VAL A 163 2.53 -12.66 -13.87
N MET A 164 1.90 -13.79 -13.52
CA MET A 164 1.96 -14.34 -12.16
C MET A 164 3.40 -14.63 -11.75
N GLY A 165 4.18 -15.30 -12.59
CA GLY A 165 5.57 -15.64 -12.30
C GLY A 165 6.46 -14.41 -12.13
N ALA A 166 6.31 -13.39 -12.97
CA ALA A 166 7.04 -12.13 -12.84
C ALA A 166 6.73 -11.40 -11.53
N LEU A 167 5.44 -11.35 -11.14
CA LEU A 167 5.02 -10.71 -9.89
C LEU A 167 5.44 -11.50 -8.66
N GLU A 168 5.30 -12.83 -8.65
CA GLU A 168 5.74 -13.70 -7.56
C GLU A 168 7.23 -13.50 -7.25
N GLN A 169 8.06 -13.53 -8.28
CA GLN A 169 9.51 -13.34 -8.14
C GLN A 169 9.86 -11.91 -7.66
N THR A 170 9.18 -10.89 -8.19
CA THR A 170 9.38 -9.49 -7.79
C THR A 170 9.02 -9.29 -6.31
N LEU A 171 7.89 -9.84 -5.87
CA LEU A 171 7.46 -9.77 -4.48
C LEU A 171 8.39 -10.54 -3.55
N ALA A 172 8.82 -11.75 -3.94
CA ALA A 172 9.75 -12.55 -3.15
C ALA A 172 11.09 -11.83 -2.92
N ASP A 173 11.63 -11.17 -3.95
CA ASP A 173 12.86 -10.40 -3.82
C ASP A 173 12.66 -9.18 -2.90
N ALA A 174 11.57 -8.43 -3.09
CA ALA A 174 11.29 -7.24 -2.29
C ALA A 174 11.04 -7.58 -0.81
N PHE A 175 10.25 -8.61 -0.52
CA PHE A 175 10.02 -9.10 0.84
C PHE A 175 11.27 -9.73 1.44
N GLY A 176 12.07 -10.43 0.63
CA GLY A 176 13.35 -11.00 1.06
C GLY A 176 14.31 -9.93 1.60
N ARG A 177 14.36 -8.75 0.97
CA ARG A 177 15.14 -7.60 1.49
C ARG A 177 14.62 -7.07 2.82
N MET A 178 13.35 -7.28 3.13
CA MET A 178 12.75 -6.92 4.43
C MET A 178 12.89 -8.06 5.46
N GLY A 179 13.61 -9.13 5.12
CA GLY A 179 13.80 -10.28 6.00
C GLY A 179 12.61 -11.24 6.04
N VAL A 180 11.64 -11.09 5.13
CA VAL A 180 10.47 -11.96 5.03
C VAL A 180 10.66 -12.93 3.87
N LYS A 181 10.76 -14.22 4.18
CA LYS A 181 10.86 -15.28 3.18
C LYS A 181 9.47 -15.63 2.65
N MET A 182 9.30 -15.56 1.34
CA MET A 182 8.11 -16.05 0.64
C MET A 182 8.39 -17.43 0.05
N GLU A 183 7.44 -18.35 0.19
CA GLU A 183 7.47 -19.64 -0.51
C GLU A 183 6.81 -19.49 -1.87
N LEU A 184 7.49 -19.97 -2.91
CA LEU A 184 7.02 -19.91 -4.29
C LEU A 184 6.87 -21.31 -4.87
N PRO A 185 5.94 -21.52 -5.83
CA PRO A 185 4.94 -20.57 -6.30
C PRO A 185 3.88 -20.27 -5.23
N LEU A 186 3.25 -19.10 -5.29
CA LEU A 186 2.13 -18.78 -4.41
C LEU A 186 0.97 -19.74 -4.67
N ARG A 187 0.23 -20.08 -3.59
CA ARG A 187 -0.94 -20.95 -3.71
C ARG A 187 -1.97 -20.32 -4.64
N ARG A 188 -2.42 -21.10 -5.62
CA ARG A 188 -3.52 -20.76 -6.53
C ARG A 188 -4.77 -21.48 -6.07
N ILE A 189 -5.88 -20.76 -5.95
CA ILE A 189 -7.17 -21.28 -5.56
C ILE A 189 -8.14 -20.95 -6.69
N GLU A 190 -8.85 -21.97 -7.18
CA GLU A 190 -9.90 -21.76 -8.18
C GLU A 190 -11.04 -20.94 -7.58
N TYR A 191 -11.72 -20.14 -8.44
CA TYR A 191 -12.75 -19.21 -7.99
C TYR A 191 -13.85 -19.89 -7.17
N TRP A 192 -14.38 -21.01 -7.69
CA TRP A 192 -15.45 -21.74 -6.98
C TRP A 192 -14.97 -22.38 -5.69
N ASP A 193 -13.75 -22.91 -5.66
CA ASP A 193 -13.16 -23.44 -4.42
C ASP A 193 -13.00 -22.34 -3.37
N ALA A 194 -12.62 -21.13 -3.78
CA ALA A 194 -12.53 -19.98 -2.89
C ALA A 194 -13.92 -19.57 -2.35
N MET A 195 -14.92 -19.52 -3.23
CA MET A 195 -16.30 -19.16 -2.84
C MET A 195 -16.94 -20.19 -1.94
N ASP A 196 -16.79 -21.47 -2.25
CA ASP A 196 -17.40 -22.57 -1.47
C ASP A 196 -16.71 -22.74 -0.10
N THR A 197 -15.38 -22.55 -0.07
CA THR A 197 -14.61 -22.74 1.17
C THR A 197 -14.60 -21.50 2.07
N TYR A 198 -14.54 -20.30 1.50
CA TYR A 198 -14.33 -19.07 2.27
C TYR A 198 -15.42 -18.01 2.08
N GLY A 199 -16.31 -18.15 1.10
CA GLY A 199 -17.36 -17.19 0.79
C GLY A 199 -16.87 -15.90 0.14
N ILE A 200 -15.63 -15.87 -0.34
CA ILE A 200 -15.01 -14.70 -0.94
C ILE A 200 -13.93 -15.10 -1.97
N ASP A 201 -13.78 -14.33 -3.03
CA ASP A 201 -12.86 -14.57 -4.15
C ASP A 201 -11.37 -14.31 -3.83
N LYS A 202 -11.07 -13.71 -2.69
CA LYS A 202 -9.70 -13.41 -2.22
C LYS A 202 -9.58 -13.63 -0.72
N PRO A 203 -9.64 -14.90 -0.28
CA PRO A 203 -9.65 -15.23 1.13
C PRO A 203 -8.32 -14.95 1.81
N ASP A 204 -8.38 -14.51 3.06
CA ASP A 204 -7.24 -14.54 3.96
C ASP A 204 -7.13 -15.93 4.60
N THR A 205 -6.27 -16.77 4.07
CA THR A 205 -6.12 -18.17 4.49
C THR A 205 -5.34 -18.36 5.80
N ARG A 206 -4.89 -17.25 6.44
CA ARG A 206 -4.15 -17.30 7.71
C ARG A 206 -5.03 -17.71 8.89
N PHE A 207 -6.34 -17.55 8.76
CA PHE A 207 -7.29 -17.79 9.88
C PHE A 207 -7.87 -19.20 9.93
N GLY A 208 -7.82 -19.97 8.87
CA GLY A 208 -8.38 -21.32 8.81
C GLY A 208 -9.89 -21.39 9.06
N LEU A 209 -10.64 -20.33 8.77
CA LEU A 209 -12.09 -20.24 8.89
C LEU A 209 -12.75 -20.72 7.59
N GLU A 210 -12.85 -22.05 7.45
CA GLU A 210 -13.46 -22.67 6.29
C GLU A 210 -14.95 -22.93 6.53
N ILE A 211 -15.78 -22.63 5.53
CA ILE A 211 -17.22 -22.92 5.54
C ILE A 211 -17.40 -24.44 5.51
N GLN A 212 -18.26 -24.93 6.38
CA GLN A 212 -18.62 -26.35 6.43
C GLN A 212 -20.06 -26.54 5.96
N ASP A 213 -20.29 -27.50 5.08
CA ASP A 213 -21.63 -27.91 4.68
C ASP A 213 -22.26 -28.74 5.81
N VAL A 214 -23.31 -28.22 6.39
CA VAL A 214 -24.11 -28.87 7.43
C VAL A 214 -25.49 -29.30 6.93
N SER A 215 -25.72 -29.34 5.62
CA SER A 215 -27.00 -29.68 4.99
C SER A 215 -27.57 -31.05 5.48
N GLU A 216 -26.70 -32.02 5.67
CA GLU A 216 -27.11 -33.35 6.17
C GLU A 216 -27.71 -33.30 7.60
N VAL A 217 -27.20 -32.41 8.44
CA VAL A 217 -27.68 -32.24 9.82
C VAL A 217 -29.12 -31.71 9.83
N PHE A 218 -29.46 -30.86 8.86
CA PHE A 218 -30.76 -30.21 8.76
C PHE A 218 -31.74 -30.91 7.82
N ARG A 219 -31.34 -31.98 7.10
CA ARG A 219 -32.18 -32.67 6.12
C ARG A 219 -33.46 -33.30 6.72
N GLY A 220 -33.48 -33.55 8.01
CA GLY A 220 -34.65 -34.07 8.74
C GLY A 220 -35.35 -33.02 9.62
N SER A 221 -35.01 -31.77 9.52
CA SER A 221 -35.63 -30.70 10.29
C SER A 221 -36.96 -30.30 9.66
N GLU A 222 -38.00 -30.10 10.49
CA GLU A 222 -39.30 -29.56 10.04
C GLU A 222 -39.32 -28.01 9.92
N PHE A 223 -38.17 -27.36 9.89
CA PHE A 223 -38.00 -25.93 9.72
C PHE A 223 -38.02 -25.58 8.24
#